data_f6e710d6d3dd8c5f8133f6fe6247a5cf
#
_entry.id   f6e710d6d3dd8c5f8133f6fe6247a5cf
#
_cell.length_a   1.000
_cell.length_b   1.000
_cell.length_c   1.000
_cell.angle_alpha   90.00
_cell.angle_beta   90.00
_cell.angle_gamma   90.00
#
_symmetry.space_group_name_H-M   'P 1'
#
loop_
_entity.id
_entity.type
_entity.pdbx_description
1 polymer ?
#
loop_
_entity_poly.entity_id
_entity_poly.type
_entity_poly.pdbx_seq_one_letter_code
_entity_poly.pdbx_strand_id
1 'polypeptide(L)'
;MALSAQEPADDEPYYDPFEDDFREITVDTALFYSPLGDGSTFFAQMSRYGFGFTSYRSRGLDERFARASLAGLELSSGLGRYPDYHLYTALGTLAPQESRIYGASVAGTYSPLYTDFYDIRASLAMQGVSATYTFSQRRYRNGMRLRAAGEVRRGWYYAVSARGRWGEDAFVKGVFTDSFMASASVEKRFRSGASLSLFLMAAPQERGMKGWTEREAYVLTGNNLYNPYWGPFQGKVRNSRVRRDFAPLAAVNFGISDRNGVYYSVSVGCRYGYRGRSGLSWSDASSPAPDYHGNLPGHRTEPHVIAALEEAWRSGDERVTQVDWTGLYDANLFSPGGAALYLADRRMERVEGWQAAFSATAPERDGFRCDYGFRLRRDRSNFYREAADLLGAVFAYNRDPFTGVESDVRKPGRRVGPGDRYDYDYDILRREAVLFGAGHYRYGRFGLSFGAELSFADLRRVGHYEKATLPGSRSYGSSAVCGFTPYNVYVSARYGFTARHRLRAEVFAGEYMPCYEDIFLSPDYSNALAGGIRSERVAGVQAEYRVPLAWFAVAELAGYLVHTHGAMQVDRYYDDLYSAYCDMVMSGITRLDWGVEAGVRIEL
;
A
#
# COMPACT_ATOMS: atom_id res chain seq x y z
N MET A 1 -22.95 25.99 -30.69
CA MET A 1 -23.85 25.43 -29.66
C MET A 1 -23.06 25.43 -28.37
N ALA A 2 -23.40 26.38 -27.49
CA ALA A 2 -22.78 26.51 -26.19
C ALA A 2 -23.17 25.30 -25.34
N LEU A 3 -22.20 24.52 -24.92
CA LEU A 3 -22.35 23.60 -23.80
C LEU A 3 -22.55 24.51 -22.57
N SER A 4 -23.78 24.54 -22.06
CA SER A 4 -24.03 25.09 -20.73
C SER A 4 -23.19 24.31 -19.76
N ALA A 5 -22.28 24.98 -19.08
CA ALA A 5 -21.66 24.46 -17.89
C ALA A 5 -22.80 24.17 -16.91
N GLN A 6 -23.10 22.90 -16.72
CA GLN A 6 -23.95 22.44 -15.63
C GLN A 6 -23.21 22.84 -14.36
N GLU A 7 -23.83 23.65 -13.53
CA GLU A 7 -23.28 23.94 -12.20
C GLU A 7 -22.99 22.60 -11.51
N PRO A 8 -21.78 22.43 -10.93
CA PRO A 8 -21.41 21.19 -10.26
C PRO A 8 -22.44 20.87 -9.21
N ALA A 9 -22.99 19.65 -9.27
CA ALA A 9 -23.86 19.16 -8.21
C ALA A 9 -23.09 19.21 -6.89
N ASP A 10 -23.73 19.61 -5.80
CA ASP A 10 -23.16 19.75 -4.45
C ASP A 10 -22.48 18.49 -3.89
N ASP A 11 -22.44 17.41 -4.66
CA ASP A 11 -21.79 16.11 -4.41
C ASP A 11 -20.53 15.88 -5.22
N GLU A 12 -20.12 16.83 -6.04
CA GLU A 12 -18.89 16.63 -6.81
C GLU A 12 -17.69 16.56 -5.87
N PRO A 13 -16.76 15.63 -6.15
CA PRO A 13 -15.46 15.65 -5.52
C PRO A 13 -14.87 17.04 -5.74
N TYR A 14 -14.34 17.61 -4.67
CA TYR A 14 -13.62 18.88 -4.76
C TYR A 14 -12.55 18.76 -5.84
N TYR A 15 -12.84 19.26 -7.02
CA TYR A 15 -11.90 19.41 -8.11
C TYR A 15 -11.32 20.83 -8.05
N ASP A 16 -10.13 20.96 -7.53
CA ASP A 16 -9.31 22.16 -7.66
C ASP A 16 -8.41 21.97 -8.90
N PRO A 17 -8.56 22.78 -9.97
CA PRO A 17 -7.68 22.68 -11.13
C PRO A 17 -6.19 22.91 -10.78
N PHE A 18 -5.89 23.57 -9.66
CA PHE A 18 -4.54 23.70 -9.11
C PHE A 18 -4.12 22.47 -8.31
N GLU A 19 -5.04 21.63 -7.86
CA GLU A 19 -4.74 20.36 -7.21
C GLU A 19 -4.16 19.31 -8.16
N ASP A 20 -4.43 19.36 -9.45
CA ASP A 20 -3.78 18.44 -10.40
C ASP A 20 -2.26 18.66 -10.43
N ASP A 21 -1.77 19.88 -10.36
CA ASP A 21 -0.36 20.16 -10.20
C ASP A 21 0.14 19.80 -8.80
N PHE A 22 -0.66 20.02 -7.76
CA PHE A 22 -0.35 19.60 -6.40
C PHE A 22 -0.51 18.09 -6.20
N ARG A 23 -1.47 17.45 -6.84
CA ARG A 23 -1.58 15.98 -6.87
C ARG A 23 -0.39 15.35 -7.56
N GLU A 24 0.12 15.94 -8.64
CA GLU A 24 1.36 15.47 -9.24
C GLU A 24 2.55 15.61 -8.29
N ILE A 25 2.70 16.74 -7.63
CA ILE A 25 3.74 16.96 -6.64
C ILE A 25 3.53 16.06 -5.42
N THR A 26 2.30 15.84 -4.98
CA THR A 26 1.96 15.01 -3.83
C THR A 26 2.06 13.53 -4.15
N VAL A 27 1.67 13.12 -5.33
CA VAL A 27 1.88 11.76 -5.84
C VAL A 27 3.38 11.53 -6.07
N ASP A 28 4.14 12.55 -6.38
CA ASP A 28 5.58 12.50 -6.54
C ASP A 28 6.34 12.48 -5.21
N THR A 29 5.84 13.15 -4.21
CA THR A 29 6.30 12.99 -2.82
C THR A 29 5.69 11.76 -2.17
N ALA A 30 4.59 11.31 -2.69
CA ALA A 30 3.81 10.19 -2.21
C ALA A 30 4.14 8.90 -2.96
N LEU A 31 5.33 8.49 -2.85
CA LEU A 31 5.59 7.08 -2.56
C LEU A 31 4.87 6.71 -1.24
N PHE A 32 4.22 7.67 -0.66
CA PHE A 32 3.35 7.67 0.50
C PHE A 32 2.19 8.61 0.21
N TYR A 33 1.38 8.24 -0.77
CA TYR A 33 0.07 8.81 -0.89
C TYR A 33 -0.65 8.49 0.44
N SER A 34 -0.76 9.49 1.26
CA SER A 34 -1.73 9.46 2.32
C SER A 34 -3.04 9.90 1.68
N PRO A 35 -4.14 9.15 1.85
CA PRO A 35 -5.46 9.62 1.45
C PRO A 35 -5.82 10.99 2.03
N LEU A 36 -5.11 11.39 3.06
CA LEU A 36 -5.17 12.70 3.71
C LEU A 36 -4.42 13.78 2.95
N GLY A 37 -3.64 13.39 1.95
CA GLY A 37 -2.85 14.31 1.15
C GLY A 37 -3.64 15.01 0.03
N ASP A 38 -4.91 14.76 -0.15
CA ASP A 38 -5.70 15.32 -1.25
C ASP A 38 -6.24 16.74 -1.02
N GLY A 39 -5.87 17.36 0.08
CA GLY A 39 -6.17 18.76 0.31
C GLY A 39 -7.52 19.09 0.89
N SER A 40 -8.34 18.11 1.20
CA SER A 40 -9.71 18.34 1.67
C SER A 40 -9.80 18.90 3.09
N THR A 41 -8.80 18.64 3.94
CA THR A 41 -8.75 19.19 5.30
C THR A 41 -7.48 19.98 5.55
N PHE A 42 -7.56 21.00 6.41
CA PHE A 42 -6.40 21.79 6.82
C PHE A 42 -5.29 20.91 7.41
N PHE A 43 -5.66 19.92 8.21
CA PHE A 43 -4.71 18.98 8.81
C PHE A 43 -4.00 18.12 7.75
N ALA A 44 -4.73 17.63 6.75
CA ALA A 44 -4.16 16.90 5.63
C ALA A 44 -3.19 17.75 4.82
N GLN A 45 -3.51 19.02 4.58
CA GLN A 45 -2.64 19.96 3.89
C GLN A 45 -1.33 20.19 4.65
N MET A 46 -1.40 20.41 5.95
CA MET A 46 -0.21 20.65 6.79
C MET A 46 0.70 19.43 6.85
N SER A 47 0.15 18.22 6.85
CA SER A 47 0.93 16.97 6.88
C SER A 47 1.76 16.72 5.62
N ARG A 48 1.46 17.40 4.50
CA ARG A 48 2.23 17.32 3.25
C ARG A 48 3.63 17.90 3.35
N TYR A 49 3.89 18.81 4.28
CA TYR A 49 5.16 19.56 4.35
C TYR A 49 6.25 18.84 5.13
N GLY A 50 6.06 17.58 5.52
CA GLY A 50 7.09 16.78 6.19
C GLY A 50 8.24 16.38 5.25
N PHE A 51 9.48 16.40 5.76
CA PHE A 51 10.67 15.95 5.02
C PHE A 51 10.80 14.42 4.92
N GLY A 52 9.93 13.69 5.56
CA GLY A 52 10.00 12.24 5.62
C GLY A 52 8.65 11.59 5.40
N PHE A 53 8.67 10.30 5.64
CA PHE A 53 7.45 9.52 5.72
C PHE A 53 6.67 9.94 6.98
N THR A 54 5.44 10.38 6.79
CA THR A 54 4.53 10.67 7.89
C THR A 54 3.48 9.57 7.91
N SER A 55 3.53 8.72 8.91
CA SER A 55 2.49 7.75 9.20
C SER A 55 1.69 8.25 10.39
N TYR A 56 0.41 8.45 10.22
CA TYR A 56 -0.50 8.77 11.31
C TYR A 56 -1.89 8.19 11.01
N ARG A 57 -2.66 7.99 12.06
CA ARG A 57 -4.05 7.56 11.95
C ARG A 57 -4.94 8.78 11.80
N SER A 58 -5.64 8.86 10.68
CA SER A 58 -6.60 9.93 10.50
C SER A 58 -7.89 9.62 11.24
N ARG A 59 -8.29 10.51 12.11
CA ARG A 59 -9.49 10.34 12.95
C ARG A 59 -9.52 8.98 13.65
N GLY A 60 -8.35 8.51 14.12
CA GLY A 60 -8.19 7.22 14.76
C GLY A 60 -8.23 6.01 13.81
N LEU A 61 -8.49 6.20 12.53
CA LEU A 61 -8.56 5.15 11.52
C LEU A 61 -7.19 4.90 10.89
N ASP A 62 -6.85 3.63 10.71
CA ASP A 62 -5.65 3.17 10.02
C ASP A 62 -5.83 3.30 8.50
N GLU A 63 -4.74 3.54 7.76
CA GLU A 63 -4.76 3.63 6.29
C GLU A 63 -5.30 2.36 5.58
N ARG A 64 -5.31 1.21 6.25
CA ARG A 64 -5.92 -0.01 5.72
C ARG A 64 -7.43 0.10 5.47
N PHE A 65 -8.09 1.09 6.08
CA PHE A 65 -9.51 1.40 5.81
C PHE A 65 -9.70 2.23 4.54
N ALA A 66 -8.62 2.78 3.95
CA ALA A 66 -8.70 3.44 2.65
C ALA A 66 -9.00 2.43 1.54
N ARG A 67 -9.92 2.74 0.67
CA ARG A 67 -10.32 1.87 -0.44
C ARG A 67 -10.27 2.61 -1.77
N ALA A 68 -9.82 1.92 -2.80
CA ALA A 68 -9.90 2.40 -4.16
C ALA A 68 -10.37 1.28 -5.08
N SER A 69 -11.20 1.62 -6.03
CA SER A 69 -11.71 0.67 -7.02
C SER A 69 -11.51 1.17 -8.44
N LEU A 70 -11.29 0.23 -9.35
CA LEU A 70 -11.15 0.44 -10.79
C LEU A 70 -12.32 -0.26 -11.49
N ALA A 71 -13.30 0.50 -11.94
CA ALA A 71 -14.54 -0.03 -12.51
C ALA A 71 -15.21 -1.09 -11.59
N GLY A 72 -15.20 -0.89 -10.26
CA GLY A 72 -15.73 -1.81 -9.28
C GLY A 72 -14.78 -2.93 -8.82
N LEU A 73 -13.61 -3.09 -9.45
CA LEU A 73 -12.55 -4.01 -9.01
C LEU A 73 -11.66 -3.33 -7.98
N GLU A 74 -11.34 -3.99 -6.90
CA GLU A 74 -10.54 -3.41 -5.83
C GLU A 74 -9.05 -3.30 -6.20
N LEU A 75 -8.47 -2.11 -6.02
CA LEU A 75 -7.05 -1.85 -6.33
C LEU A 75 -6.08 -2.27 -5.22
N SER A 76 -6.56 -2.62 -4.05
CA SER A 76 -5.72 -3.11 -2.96
C SER A 76 -5.14 -4.50 -3.26
N SER A 77 -4.01 -4.82 -2.65
CA SER A 77 -3.38 -6.15 -2.84
C SER A 77 -4.11 -7.30 -2.16
N GLY A 78 -5.12 -7.05 -1.39
CA GLY A 78 -5.91 -8.06 -0.71
C GLY A 78 -5.26 -8.73 0.50
N LEU A 79 -3.97 -8.88 0.50
CA LEU A 79 -3.22 -9.50 1.59
C LEU A 79 -2.42 -8.47 2.40
N GLY A 80 -1.93 -7.40 1.76
CA GLY A 80 -1.16 -6.36 2.43
C GLY A 80 -2.01 -5.53 3.39
N ARG A 81 -1.39 -5.11 4.49
CA ARG A 81 -2.00 -4.22 5.49
C ARG A 81 -2.38 -2.85 4.91
N TYR A 82 -1.68 -2.40 3.87
CA TYR A 82 -1.84 -1.07 3.29
C TYR A 82 -2.19 -1.13 1.80
N PRO A 83 -2.91 -0.12 1.29
CA PRO A 83 -3.17 0.00 -0.14
C PRO A 83 -1.87 0.14 -0.96
N ASP A 84 -1.91 -0.32 -2.21
CA ASP A 84 -0.79 -0.21 -3.15
C ASP A 84 -0.75 1.16 -3.81
N TYR A 85 -0.38 2.17 -3.07
CA TYR A 85 -0.41 3.56 -3.55
C TYR A 85 0.42 3.83 -4.81
N HIS A 86 1.49 3.06 -5.07
CA HIS A 86 2.28 3.25 -6.28
C HIS A 86 1.48 2.94 -7.55
N LEU A 87 0.45 2.10 -7.46
CA LEU A 87 -0.43 1.81 -8.59
C LEU A 87 -1.29 3.01 -8.97
N TYR A 88 -1.70 3.83 -8.01
CA TYR A 88 -2.52 5.02 -8.31
C TYR A 88 -1.78 5.99 -9.22
N THR A 89 -0.47 6.07 -9.10
CA THR A 89 0.35 6.92 -9.96
C THR A 89 0.44 6.42 -11.40
N ALA A 90 0.15 5.15 -11.65
CA ALA A 90 0.10 4.57 -12.99
C ALA A 90 -1.24 4.80 -13.70
N LEU A 91 -2.28 5.25 -13.00
CA LEU A 91 -3.58 5.53 -13.58
C LEU A 91 -3.57 6.74 -14.54
N GLY A 92 -2.66 7.65 -14.37
CA GLY A 92 -2.19 8.68 -15.30
C GLY A 92 -3.23 9.52 -16.05
N THR A 93 -4.01 8.92 -16.92
CA THR A 93 -5.06 9.56 -17.71
C THR A 93 -6.43 9.45 -17.07
N LEU A 94 -6.60 8.50 -16.14
CA LEU A 94 -7.85 8.31 -15.42
C LEU A 94 -7.82 9.21 -14.19
N ALA A 95 -8.78 10.11 -14.09
CA ALA A 95 -9.06 10.81 -12.84
C ALA A 95 -10.04 9.98 -12.00
N PRO A 96 -10.06 10.11 -10.67
CA PRO A 96 -11.16 9.59 -9.88
C PRO A 96 -12.47 10.20 -10.42
N GLN A 97 -13.41 9.36 -10.78
CA GLN A 97 -14.74 9.81 -11.15
C GLN A 97 -15.52 10.29 -9.94
N GLU A 98 -15.28 9.63 -8.81
CA GLU A 98 -15.70 10.05 -7.49
C GLU A 98 -14.59 9.77 -6.52
N SER A 99 -14.26 10.78 -5.70
CA SER A 99 -13.29 10.70 -4.63
C SER A 99 -13.91 11.29 -3.38
N ARG A 100 -13.92 10.54 -2.28
CA ARG A 100 -14.51 11.00 -1.04
C ARG A 100 -13.66 10.69 0.16
N ILE A 101 -13.51 11.66 1.02
CA ILE A 101 -12.86 11.53 2.30
C ILE A 101 -13.91 11.50 3.38
N TYR A 102 -13.64 10.67 4.39
CA TYR A 102 -14.49 10.48 5.55
C TYR A 102 -15.94 10.14 5.18
N GLY A 103 -16.08 8.92 4.76
CA GLY A 103 -17.37 8.29 4.60
C GLY A 103 -18.16 8.75 3.40
N ALA A 104 -18.31 7.91 2.51
CA ALA A 104 -19.40 7.78 1.59
C ALA A 104 -19.14 6.57 0.70
N SER A 105 -20.18 6.02 0.18
CA SER A 105 -20.09 4.99 -0.81
C SER A 105 -19.92 5.60 -2.19
N VAL A 106 -18.99 5.05 -2.93
CA VAL A 106 -18.85 5.32 -4.35
C VAL A 106 -18.99 3.99 -5.07
N ALA A 107 -19.97 3.91 -5.97
CA ALA A 107 -20.27 2.69 -6.75
C ALA A 107 -20.30 1.42 -5.86
N GLY A 108 -20.95 1.50 -4.70
CA GLY A 108 -21.10 0.39 -3.76
C GLY A 108 -19.84 0.05 -2.94
N THR A 109 -18.78 0.85 -3.01
CA THR A 109 -17.60 0.71 -2.16
C THR A 109 -17.65 1.75 -1.05
N TYR A 110 -17.68 1.31 0.20
CA TYR A 110 -17.68 2.18 1.38
C TYR A 110 -16.37 2.11 2.14
N SER A 111 -15.91 3.23 2.64
CA SER A 111 -14.85 3.35 3.63
C SER A 111 -15.13 4.51 4.57
N PRO A 112 -14.93 4.34 5.89
CA PRO A 112 -15.03 5.46 6.83
C PRO A 112 -13.89 6.48 6.69
N LEU A 113 -12.83 6.14 5.96
CA LEU A 113 -11.65 6.98 5.80
C LEU A 113 -11.60 7.63 4.42
N TYR A 114 -11.52 6.83 3.36
CA TYR A 114 -11.25 7.32 2.01
C TYR A 114 -11.74 6.32 0.97
N THR A 115 -12.42 6.80 -0.05
CA THR A 115 -12.92 5.96 -1.15
C THR A 115 -12.67 6.66 -2.48
N ASP A 116 -11.98 5.98 -3.40
CA ASP A 116 -11.78 6.41 -4.78
C ASP A 116 -12.41 5.42 -5.75
N PHE A 117 -13.08 5.94 -6.74
CA PHE A 117 -13.58 5.17 -7.87
C PHE A 117 -12.98 5.69 -9.16
N TYR A 118 -12.26 4.82 -9.87
CA TYR A 118 -11.67 5.09 -11.18
C TYR A 118 -12.47 4.36 -12.26
N ASP A 119 -12.94 5.11 -13.25
CA ASP A 119 -13.61 4.52 -14.41
C ASP A 119 -12.58 4.26 -15.53
N ILE A 120 -12.60 3.07 -16.11
CA ILE A 120 -11.66 2.69 -17.18
C ILE A 120 -12.12 3.08 -18.59
N ARG A 121 -13.27 3.71 -18.72
CA ARG A 121 -13.76 4.17 -20.02
C ARG A 121 -12.90 5.30 -20.56
N ALA A 122 -12.25 5.06 -21.72
CA ALA A 122 -11.35 6.03 -22.32
C ALA A 122 -12.03 7.33 -22.74
N SER A 123 -13.33 7.29 -23.00
CA SER A 123 -14.13 8.47 -23.38
C SER A 123 -14.33 9.47 -22.24
N LEU A 124 -14.14 9.03 -20.98
CA LEU A 124 -14.23 9.89 -19.80
C LEU A 124 -12.87 10.50 -19.43
N ALA A 125 -11.78 10.02 -20.04
CA ALA A 125 -10.47 10.59 -19.82
C ALA A 125 -10.38 12.01 -20.38
N MET A 126 -9.57 12.86 -19.74
CA MET A 126 -9.32 14.21 -20.24
C MET A 126 -8.68 14.15 -21.64
N GLN A 127 -9.38 14.67 -22.62
CA GLN A 127 -8.98 14.60 -24.02
C GLN A 127 -7.77 15.51 -24.31
N GLY A 128 -6.93 15.09 -25.25
CA GLY A 128 -5.76 15.83 -25.70
C GLY A 128 -4.44 15.14 -25.38
N VAL A 129 -3.35 15.86 -25.59
CA VAL A 129 -1.97 15.39 -25.34
C VAL A 129 -1.30 16.34 -24.37
N SER A 130 -0.63 15.81 -23.36
CA SER A 130 0.21 16.61 -22.47
C SER A 130 1.53 15.92 -22.19
N ALA A 131 2.57 16.72 -21.99
CA ALA A 131 3.88 16.31 -21.55
C ALA A 131 4.29 17.19 -20.36
N THR A 132 4.67 16.58 -19.27
CA THR A 132 5.11 17.28 -18.05
C THR A 132 6.48 16.76 -17.66
N TYR A 133 7.39 17.68 -17.35
CA TYR A 133 8.68 17.36 -16.74
C TYR A 133 8.71 17.95 -15.33
N THR A 134 9.13 17.16 -14.36
CA THR A 134 9.21 17.52 -12.96
C THR A 134 10.64 17.37 -12.46
N PHE A 135 11.15 18.41 -11.83
CA PHE A 135 12.38 18.35 -11.05
C PHE A 135 12.05 18.34 -9.57
N SER A 136 12.55 17.37 -8.83
CA SER A 136 12.29 17.19 -7.41
C SER A 136 13.60 17.17 -6.62
N GLN A 137 13.59 17.73 -5.42
CA GLN A 137 14.72 17.68 -4.49
C GLN A 137 14.54 16.60 -3.40
N ARG A 138 13.54 15.72 -3.54
CA ARG A 138 13.28 14.69 -2.53
C ARG A 138 13.81 13.33 -2.97
N ARG A 139 12.94 12.34 -3.14
CA ARG A 139 13.29 10.92 -3.31
C ARG A 139 13.74 10.54 -4.72
N TYR A 140 13.47 11.36 -5.70
CA TYR A 140 13.95 11.25 -7.08
C TYR A 140 14.27 12.64 -7.56
N ARG A 141 15.14 12.76 -8.54
CA ARG A 141 15.57 14.06 -9.07
C ARG A 141 14.75 14.47 -10.28
N ASN A 142 14.41 13.54 -11.13
CA ASN A 142 13.78 13.80 -12.41
C ASN A 142 12.49 13.00 -12.55
N GLY A 143 11.47 13.60 -13.13
CA GLY A 143 10.23 12.95 -13.52
C GLY A 143 9.78 13.42 -14.89
N MET A 144 9.21 12.52 -15.70
CA MET A 144 8.59 12.85 -16.97
C MET A 144 7.26 12.12 -17.07
N ARG A 145 6.22 12.81 -17.48
CA ARG A 145 4.91 12.24 -17.76
C ARG A 145 4.45 12.62 -19.15
N LEU A 146 3.93 11.66 -19.86
CA LEU A 146 3.28 11.80 -21.15
C LEU A 146 1.88 11.21 -21.04
N ARG A 147 0.89 11.91 -21.59
CA ARG A 147 -0.47 11.38 -21.71
C ARG A 147 -1.09 11.79 -23.04
N ALA A 148 -1.96 10.93 -23.56
CA ALA A 148 -2.77 11.21 -24.73
C ALA A 148 -4.11 10.49 -24.60
N ALA A 149 -5.21 11.19 -24.90
CA ALA A 149 -6.53 10.60 -24.96
C ALA A 149 -7.34 11.26 -26.07
N GLY A 150 -8.20 10.47 -26.71
CA GLY A 150 -9.02 10.98 -27.81
C GLY A 150 -9.92 9.93 -28.43
N GLU A 151 -10.70 10.38 -29.40
CA GLU A 151 -11.46 9.51 -30.30
C GLU A 151 -10.65 9.26 -31.58
N VAL A 152 -10.37 7.98 -31.89
CA VAL A 152 -9.65 7.58 -33.12
C VAL A 152 -10.61 7.49 -34.29
N ARG A 153 -11.77 6.89 -34.07
CA ARG A 153 -12.83 6.64 -35.05
C ARG A 153 -14.15 6.63 -34.32
N ARG A 154 -15.23 6.99 -34.98
CA ARG A 154 -16.57 7.06 -34.38
C ARG A 154 -16.89 5.89 -33.44
N GLY A 155 -17.00 6.24 -32.16
CA GLY A 155 -17.28 5.30 -31.08
C GLY A 155 -16.06 4.46 -30.62
N TRP A 156 -14.83 4.78 -31.05
CA TRP A 156 -13.61 4.18 -30.55
C TRP A 156 -12.76 5.25 -29.85
N TYR A 157 -12.54 5.08 -28.57
CA TYR A 157 -11.77 5.99 -27.72
C TYR A 157 -10.52 5.30 -27.20
N TYR A 158 -9.48 6.07 -26.98
CA TYR A 158 -8.25 5.62 -26.34
C TYR A 158 -7.80 6.62 -25.27
N ALA A 159 -7.12 6.11 -24.26
CA ALA A 159 -6.41 6.92 -23.28
C ALA A 159 -5.11 6.20 -22.89
N VAL A 160 -3.97 6.83 -23.03
CA VAL A 160 -2.66 6.27 -22.72
C VAL A 160 -1.87 7.23 -21.85
N SER A 161 -1.11 6.70 -20.91
CA SER A 161 -0.21 7.45 -20.06
C SER A 161 1.09 6.68 -19.86
N ALA A 162 2.20 7.40 -19.85
CA ALA A 162 3.51 6.89 -19.47
C ALA A 162 4.18 7.89 -18.53
N ARG A 163 4.80 7.39 -17.45
CA ARG A 163 5.51 8.19 -16.47
C ARG A 163 6.81 7.53 -16.08
N GLY A 164 7.90 8.28 -16.10
CA GLY A 164 9.20 7.88 -15.57
C GLY A 164 9.60 8.77 -14.40
N ARG A 165 10.22 8.20 -13.38
CA ARG A 165 10.85 8.90 -12.26
C ARG A 165 12.19 8.26 -11.98
N TRP A 166 13.24 9.06 -11.85
CA TRP A 166 14.58 8.51 -11.63
C TRP A 166 15.48 9.48 -10.89
N GLY A 167 16.44 8.91 -10.21
CA GLY A 167 17.52 9.62 -9.52
C GLY A 167 17.57 9.37 -8.02
N GLU A 168 18.60 9.91 -7.43
CA GLU A 168 18.90 9.79 -6.01
C GLU A 168 18.13 10.81 -5.18
N ASP A 169 17.89 10.47 -3.91
CA ASP A 169 17.39 11.38 -2.89
C ASP A 169 18.41 12.50 -2.62
N ALA A 170 17.94 13.73 -2.49
CA ALA A 170 18.83 14.89 -2.29
C ALA A 170 19.44 14.95 -0.88
N PHE A 171 18.84 14.29 0.09
CA PHE A 171 19.18 14.42 1.52
C PHE A 171 19.72 13.13 2.13
N VAL A 172 19.32 11.97 1.60
CA VAL A 172 19.65 10.66 2.18
C VAL A 172 20.48 9.85 1.21
N LYS A 173 21.78 9.76 1.48
CA LYS A 173 22.71 8.97 0.65
C LYS A 173 22.31 7.50 0.59
N GLY A 174 22.39 6.90 -0.59
CA GLY A 174 22.00 5.52 -0.86
C GLY A 174 20.51 5.30 -1.11
N VAL A 175 19.67 6.31 -0.95
CA VAL A 175 18.26 6.27 -1.35
C VAL A 175 18.16 6.75 -2.80
N PHE A 176 17.43 6.00 -3.61
CA PHE A 176 17.16 6.33 -5.00
C PHE A 176 15.78 5.81 -5.39
N THR A 177 15.23 6.32 -6.48
CA THR A 177 13.99 5.82 -7.07
C THR A 177 14.16 5.74 -8.57
N ASP A 178 13.95 4.55 -9.12
CA ASP A 178 13.83 4.30 -10.55
C ASP A 178 12.49 3.61 -10.78
N SER A 179 11.56 4.33 -11.39
CA SER A 179 10.22 3.81 -11.65
C SER A 179 9.73 4.20 -13.03
N PHE A 180 9.11 3.26 -13.69
CA PHE A 180 8.39 3.47 -14.93
C PHE A 180 6.96 2.99 -14.74
N MET A 181 6.01 3.79 -15.18
CA MET A 181 4.59 3.50 -15.05
C MET A 181 3.93 3.73 -16.40
N ALA A 182 3.05 2.82 -16.78
CA ALA A 182 2.26 2.96 -17.99
C ALA A 182 0.84 2.48 -17.75
N SER A 183 -0.11 3.16 -18.37
CA SER A 183 -1.50 2.70 -18.46
C SER A 183 -2.06 2.95 -19.86
N ALA A 184 -2.97 2.09 -20.27
CA ALA A 184 -3.67 2.20 -21.55
C ALA A 184 -5.13 1.76 -21.37
N SER A 185 -6.04 2.53 -21.89
CA SER A 185 -7.46 2.19 -21.99
C SER A 185 -7.92 2.32 -23.44
N VAL A 186 -8.71 1.34 -23.89
CA VAL A 186 -9.40 1.37 -25.18
C VAL A 186 -10.87 1.08 -24.95
N GLU A 187 -11.74 1.91 -25.49
CA GLU A 187 -13.18 1.77 -25.35
C GLU A 187 -13.88 1.72 -26.70
N LYS A 188 -14.82 0.81 -26.83
CA LYS A 188 -15.80 0.79 -27.92
C LYS A 188 -17.18 1.15 -27.40
N ARG A 189 -17.73 2.25 -27.87
CA ARG A 189 -19.16 2.60 -27.70
C ARG A 189 -19.96 2.09 -28.88
N PHE A 190 -20.99 1.34 -28.59
CA PHE A 190 -21.90 0.78 -29.58
C PHE A 190 -23.09 1.73 -29.81
N ARG A 191 -23.75 1.59 -30.98
CA ARG A 191 -24.97 2.38 -31.27
C ARG A 191 -26.14 2.07 -30.33
N SER A 192 -26.13 0.91 -29.70
CA SER A 192 -27.10 0.50 -28.69
C SER A 192 -26.95 1.23 -27.35
N GLY A 193 -25.92 2.06 -27.17
CA GLY A 193 -25.57 2.68 -25.89
C GLY A 193 -24.66 1.81 -25.01
N ALA A 194 -24.43 0.55 -25.38
CA ALA A 194 -23.47 -0.29 -24.66
C ALA A 194 -22.02 0.18 -24.85
N SER A 195 -21.17 -0.08 -23.89
CA SER A 195 -19.71 0.15 -23.95
C SER A 195 -18.93 -1.09 -23.57
N LEU A 196 -17.79 -1.28 -24.20
CA LEU A 196 -16.80 -2.31 -23.85
C LEU A 196 -15.45 -1.63 -23.74
N SER A 197 -14.82 -1.74 -22.58
CA SER A 197 -13.53 -1.13 -22.28
C SER A 197 -12.51 -2.17 -21.86
N LEU A 198 -11.29 -2.05 -22.37
CA LEU A 198 -10.11 -2.81 -21.96
C LEU A 198 -9.12 -1.83 -21.35
N PHE A 199 -8.63 -2.16 -20.17
CA PHE A 199 -7.63 -1.39 -19.46
C PHE A 199 -6.42 -2.25 -19.09
N LEU A 200 -5.22 -1.71 -19.30
CA LEU A 200 -3.95 -2.33 -18.94
C LEU A 200 -3.12 -1.32 -18.15
N MET A 201 -2.44 -1.79 -17.13
CA MET A 201 -1.57 -0.97 -16.28
C MET A 201 -0.35 -1.76 -15.83
N ALA A 202 0.81 -1.10 -15.84
CA ALA A 202 2.06 -1.64 -15.33
C ALA A 202 2.87 -0.53 -14.65
N ALA A 203 3.46 -0.85 -13.50
CA ALA A 203 4.25 0.10 -12.71
C ALA A 203 5.50 -0.57 -12.12
N PRO A 204 6.50 -0.96 -12.95
CA PRO A 204 7.76 -1.46 -12.44
C PRO A 204 8.50 -0.36 -11.66
N GLN A 205 9.02 -0.73 -10.50
CA GLN A 205 9.73 0.19 -9.62
C GLN A 205 10.92 -0.51 -8.96
N GLU A 206 12.05 0.20 -8.89
CA GLU A 206 13.18 -0.14 -8.05
C GLU A 206 13.52 1.05 -7.14
N ARG A 207 13.73 0.79 -5.86
CA ARG A 207 13.97 1.85 -4.89
C ARG A 207 14.93 1.42 -3.79
N GLY A 208 16.01 2.21 -3.62
CA GLY A 208 16.89 2.13 -2.47
C GLY A 208 16.18 2.67 -1.22
N MET A 209 16.29 1.93 -0.11
CA MET A 209 15.57 2.26 1.11
C MET A 209 16.49 2.87 2.16
N LYS A 210 15.89 3.68 3.05
CA LYS A 210 16.42 4.04 4.36
C LYS A 210 15.62 3.29 5.43
N GLY A 211 16.29 2.78 6.45
CA GLY A 211 15.67 2.19 7.62
C GLY A 211 15.74 3.05 8.86
N TRP A 212 15.11 2.57 9.90
CA TRP A 212 15.34 3.01 11.26
C TRP A 212 16.70 2.48 11.70
N THR A 213 17.39 3.23 12.55
CA THR A 213 18.66 2.83 13.15
C THR A 213 18.62 3.08 14.65
N GLU A 214 19.56 2.53 15.38
CA GLU A 214 19.71 2.75 16.82
C GLU A 214 19.94 4.24 17.12
N ARG A 215 19.40 4.69 18.24
CA ARG A 215 19.60 6.07 18.71
C ARG A 215 21.06 6.44 18.84
N GLU A 216 21.89 5.50 19.29
CA GLU A 216 23.33 5.67 19.44
C GLU A 216 23.98 6.06 18.12
N ALA A 217 23.65 5.38 17.00
CA ALA A 217 24.17 5.71 15.67
C ALA A 217 23.81 7.14 15.24
N TYR A 218 22.59 7.61 15.51
CA TYR A 218 22.20 8.99 15.24
C TYR A 218 23.00 10.00 16.08
N VAL A 219 23.26 9.69 17.37
CA VAL A 219 24.04 10.55 18.27
C VAL A 219 25.49 10.61 17.83
N LEU A 220 26.11 9.48 17.51
CA LEU A 220 27.51 9.39 17.09
C LEU A 220 27.77 10.10 15.77
N THR A 221 26.88 9.92 14.79
CA THR A 221 26.99 10.60 13.48
C THR A 221 26.57 12.07 13.51
N GLY A 222 25.82 12.50 14.52
CA GLY A 222 25.19 13.83 14.55
C GLY A 222 24.22 14.07 13.39
N ASN A 223 23.72 13.02 12.74
CA ASN A 223 22.95 13.10 11.50
C ASN A 223 21.67 12.27 11.55
N ASN A 224 20.52 12.93 11.67
CA ASN A 224 19.19 12.28 11.66
C ASN A 224 18.83 11.66 10.28
N LEU A 225 19.58 11.96 9.24
CA LEU A 225 19.42 11.42 7.89
C LEU A 225 20.38 10.27 7.61
N TYR A 226 21.16 9.84 8.61
CA TYR A 226 22.04 8.69 8.50
C TYR A 226 21.26 7.45 7.98
N ASN A 227 21.85 6.74 7.03
CA ASN A 227 21.29 5.54 6.43
C ASN A 227 22.31 4.40 6.50
N PRO A 228 22.06 3.33 7.30
CA PRO A 228 22.99 2.21 7.46
C PRO A 228 22.98 1.21 6.29
N TYR A 229 22.05 1.34 5.35
CA TYR A 229 21.79 0.30 4.35
C TYR A 229 22.70 0.35 3.12
N TRP A 230 23.48 1.38 2.94
CA TRP A 230 24.38 1.51 1.81
C TRP A 230 25.85 1.38 2.24
N GLY A 231 26.72 1.13 1.28
CA GLY A 231 28.17 1.18 1.43
C GLY A 231 28.85 1.39 0.08
N PRO A 232 30.10 1.85 0.07
CA PRO A 232 30.87 1.97 -1.16
C PRO A 232 31.26 0.57 -1.68
N PHE A 233 31.08 0.37 -2.99
CA PHE A 233 31.51 -0.86 -3.66
C PHE A 233 31.90 -0.55 -5.11
N GLN A 234 33.17 -0.84 -5.47
CA GLN A 234 33.71 -0.59 -6.81
C GLN A 234 33.47 0.84 -7.31
N GLY A 235 33.64 1.83 -6.43
CA GLY A 235 33.47 3.26 -6.76
C GLY A 235 32.00 3.72 -6.88
N LYS A 236 31.02 2.87 -6.55
CA LYS A 236 29.60 3.18 -6.56
C LYS A 236 29.00 3.03 -5.17
N VAL A 237 27.87 3.72 -4.95
CA VAL A 237 27.01 3.51 -3.79
C VAL A 237 26.14 2.29 -4.04
N ARG A 238 26.28 1.23 -3.21
CA ARG A 238 25.46 0.02 -3.26
C ARG A 238 24.59 -0.04 -2.01
N ASN A 239 23.27 -0.04 -2.20
CA ASN A 239 22.31 -0.19 -1.11
C ASN A 239 21.96 -1.68 -0.92
N SER A 240 21.99 -2.19 0.32
CA SER A 240 21.63 -3.56 0.66
C SER A 240 20.11 -3.80 0.71
N ARG A 241 19.33 -2.74 0.91
CA ARG A 241 17.87 -2.78 1.04
C ARG A 241 17.21 -2.09 -0.14
N VAL A 242 17.00 -2.84 -1.21
CA VAL A 242 16.36 -2.37 -2.45
C VAL A 242 15.00 -3.04 -2.58
N ARG A 243 13.95 -2.24 -2.70
CA ARG A 243 12.60 -2.72 -2.99
C ARG A 243 12.38 -2.74 -4.50
N ARG A 244 11.79 -3.84 -4.98
CA ARG A 244 11.39 -4.05 -6.38
C ARG A 244 9.95 -4.47 -6.44
N ASP A 245 9.15 -3.77 -7.24
CA ASP A 245 7.73 -4.05 -7.40
C ASP A 245 7.41 -4.09 -8.90
N PHE A 246 6.73 -5.12 -9.35
CA PHE A 246 6.17 -5.22 -10.67
C PHE A 246 4.96 -6.16 -10.66
N ALA A 247 3.76 -5.60 -10.62
CA ALA A 247 2.52 -6.36 -10.59
C ALA A 247 1.49 -5.71 -11.53
N PRO A 248 1.61 -5.94 -12.86
CA PRO A 248 0.68 -5.43 -13.85
C PRO A 248 -0.74 -5.91 -13.60
N LEU A 249 -1.70 -5.09 -14.02
CA LEU A 249 -3.12 -5.32 -13.91
C LEU A 249 -3.78 -5.16 -15.28
N ALA A 250 -4.69 -6.07 -15.59
CA ALA A 250 -5.59 -5.97 -16.73
C ALA A 250 -7.04 -6.02 -16.28
N ALA A 251 -7.89 -5.21 -16.88
CA ALA A 251 -9.32 -5.18 -16.59
C ALA A 251 -10.15 -4.99 -17.86
N VAL A 252 -11.29 -5.64 -17.90
CA VAL A 252 -12.32 -5.48 -18.94
C VAL A 252 -13.60 -5.06 -18.25
N ASN A 253 -14.28 -4.06 -18.80
CA ASN A 253 -15.59 -3.63 -18.35
C ASN A 253 -16.57 -3.60 -19.51
N PHE A 254 -17.76 -4.13 -19.27
CA PHE A 254 -18.91 -4.00 -20.15
C PHE A 254 -20.01 -3.26 -19.42
N GLY A 255 -20.54 -2.21 -20.04
CA GLY A 255 -21.62 -1.39 -19.50
C GLY A 255 -22.77 -1.23 -20.49
N ILE A 256 -24.00 -1.26 -19.99
CA ILE A 256 -25.21 -1.06 -20.77
C ILE A 256 -26.32 -0.49 -19.92
N SER A 257 -27.12 0.43 -20.48
CA SER A 257 -28.36 0.88 -19.85
C SER A 257 -29.55 0.17 -20.47
N ASP A 258 -30.49 -0.23 -19.63
CA ASP A 258 -31.77 -0.77 -20.11
C ASP A 258 -32.75 0.35 -20.51
N ARG A 259 -33.96 -0.06 -20.95
CA ARG A 259 -35.03 0.88 -21.36
C ARG A 259 -35.58 1.72 -20.19
N ASN A 260 -35.40 1.26 -18.97
CA ASN A 260 -35.82 1.97 -17.74
C ASN A 260 -34.76 2.93 -17.22
N GLY A 261 -33.57 2.98 -17.88
CA GLY A 261 -32.46 3.81 -17.51
C GLY A 261 -31.56 3.19 -16.44
N VAL A 262 -31.77 1.94 -16.05
CA VAL A 262 -30.86 1.24 -15.13
C VAL A 262 -29.55 0.93 -15.85
N TYR A 263 -28.45 1.39 -15.30
CA TYR A 263 -27.11 1.11 -15.83
C TYR A 263 -26.53 -0.15 -15.19
N TYR A 264 -26.21 -1.12 -15.98
CA TYR A 264 -25.56 -2.37 -15.57
C TYR A 264 -24.08 -2.34 -15.99
N SER A 265 -23.22 -2.74 -15.07
CA SER A 265 -21.77 -2.83 -15.31
C SER A 265 -21.25 -4.20 -14.87
N VAL A 266 -20.48 -4.85 -15.73
CA VAL A 266 -19.76 -6.08 -15.43
C VAL A 266 -18.29 -5.84 -15.67
N SER A 267 -17.45 -6.12 -14.67
CA SER A 267 -16.01 -5.99 -14.76
C SER A 267 -15.33 -7.31 -14.41
N VAL A 268 -14.26 -7.63 -15.12
CA VAL A 268 -13.35 -8.73 -14.78
C VAL A 268 -11.94 -8.20 -14.87
N GLY A 269 -11.12 -8.56 -13.89
CA GLY A 269 -9.71 -8.13 -13.84
C GLY A 269 -8.80 -9.20 -13.30
N CYS A 270 -7.55 -9.12 -13.72
CA CYS A 270 -6.49 -9.96 -13.19
C CYS A 270 -5.24 -9.15 -12.90
N ARG A 271 -4.49 -9.63 -11.92
CA ARG A 271 -3.22 -9.08 -11.51
C ARG A 271 -2.21 -10.21 -11.36
N TYR A 272 -1.02 -10.03 -11.88
CA TYR A 272 0.04 -11.02 -11.82
C TYR A 272 1.38 -10.31 -11.74
N GLY A 273 2.27 -10.75 -10.83
CA GLY A 273 3.58 -10.15 -10.75
C GLY A 273 4.32 -10.49 -9.47
N TYR A 274 5.20 -9.60 -9.06
CA TYR A 274 6.01 -9.79 -7.87
C TYR A 274 6.26 -8.48 -7.15
N ARG A 275 6.54 -8.63 -5.86
CA ARG A 275 7.11 -7.60 -4.99
C ARG A 275 8.28 -8.21 -4.27
N GLY A 276 9.27 -7.42 -3.94
CA GLY A 276 10.40 -7.93 -3.20
C GLY A 276 11.25 -6.83 -2.60
N ARG A 277 11.99 -7.21 -1.58
CA ARG A 277 13.02 -6.37 -0.99
C ARG A 277 14.29 -7.20 -0.77
N SER A 278 15.44 -6.63 -1.12
CA SER A 278 16.72 -7.23 -0.81
C SER A 278 17.09 -7.05 0.67
N GLY A 279 18.04 -7.83 1.12
CA GLY A 279 18.66 -7.77 2.43
C GLY A 279 19.99 -8.47 2.44
N LEU A 280 20.67 -8.37 3.57
CA LEU A 280 21.85 -9.18 3.87
C LEU A 280 21.46 -10.26 4.88
N SER A 281 21.92 -11.47 4.62
CA SER A 281 21.83 -12.60 5.52
C SER A 281 23.21 -13.10 5.85
N TRP A 282 23.36 -13.65 7.04
CA TRP A 282 24.62 -14.22 7.50
C TRP A 282 24.37 -15.51 8.29
N SER A 283 25.35 -16.37 8.32
CA SER A 283 25.35 -17.62 9.07
C SER A 283 26.75 -17.86 9.60
N ASP A 284 26.88 -18.25 10.86
CA ASP A 284 28.15 -18.47 11.55
C ASP A 284 29.12 -17.27 11.47
N ALA A 285 28.59 -16.06 11.43
CA ALA A 285 29.33 -14.80 11.33
C ALA A 285 28.62 -13.67 12.08
N SER A 286 29.33 -12.57 12.34
CA SER A 286 28.74 -11.38 12.94
C SER A 286 27.80 -10.65 11.98
N SER A 287 26.85 -9.88 12.53
CA SER A 287 25.93 -9.09 11.73
C SER A 287 26.67 -8.11 10.79
N PRO A 288 26.35 -8.09 9.48
CA PRO A 288 26.95 -7.16 8.53
C PRO A 288 26.34 -5.74 8.59
N ALA A 289 25.33 -5.53 9.42
CA ALA A 289 24.71 -4.22 9.57
C ALA A 289 25.58 -3.34 10.48
N PRO A 290 26.03 -2.16 10.02
CA PRO A 290 26.89 -1.29 10.83
C PRO A 290 26.20 -0.80 12.10
N ASP A 291 24.90 -0.58 12.05
CA ASP A 291 24.07 -0.11 13.15
C ASP A 291 23.47 -1.24 14.01
N TYR A 292 23.87 -2.48 13.80
CA TYR A 292 23.51 -3.58 14.71
C TYR A 292 24.06 -3.29 16.12
N HIS A 293 23.23 -3.45 17.15
CA HIS A 293 23.60 -3.07 18.52
C HIS A 293 24.98 -3.63 18.94
N GLY A 294 25.25 -4.92 18.65
CA GLY A 294 26.54 -5.56 18.95
C GLY A 294 27.75 -4.97 18.22
N ASN A 295 27.57 -4.14 17.18
CA ASN A 295 28.64 -3.46 16.45
C ASN A 295 28.86 -2.01 16.95
N LEU A 296 27.97 -1.50 17.81
CA LEU A 296 28.04 -0.14 18.33
C LEU A 296 28.94 -0.05 19.60
N PRO A 297 29.57 1.09 19.87
CA PRO A 297 30.42 1.31 21.04
C PRO A 297 29.73 0.97 22.37
N GLY A 298 28.47 1.33 22.54
CA GLY A 298 27.73 1.14 23.79
C GLY A 298 27.50 -0.31 24.21
N HIS A 299 27.75 -1.26 23.32
CA HIS A 299 27.67 -2.71 23.60
C HIS A 299 29.03 -3.41 23.69
N ARG A 300 30.13 -2.64 23.69
CA ARG A 300 31.49 -3.16 23.89
C ARG A 300 31.93 -2.98 25.32
N THR A 301 32.86 -3.81 25.76
CA THR A 301 33.38 -3.80 27.13
C THR A 301 34.81 -3.25 27.25
N GLU A 302 35.60 -3.38 26.16
CA GLU A 302 36.99 -2.99 26.14
C GLU A 302 37.14 -1.48 25.86
N PRO A 303 37.70 -0.68 26.80
CA PRO A 303 37.76 0.78 26.66
C PRO A 303 38.47 1.27 25.39
N HIS A 304 39.52 0.58 24.96
CA HIS A 304 40.26 0.96 23.77
C HIS A 304 39.45 0.68 22.47
N VAL A 305 38.63 -0.38 22.45
CA VAL A 305 37.72 -0.68 21.34
C VAL A 305 36.59 0.35 21.28
N ILE A 306 36.01 0.68 22.44
CA ILE A 306 34.97 1.72 22.54
C ILE A 306 35.51 3.04 22.00
N ALA A 307 36.68 3.50 22.45
CA ALA A 307 37.26 4.76 22.00
C ALA A 307 37.56 4.78 20.50
N ALA A 308 38.07 3.67 19.94
CA ALA A 308 38.38 3.55 18.52
C ALA A 308 37.07 3.57 17.67
N LEU A 309 36.04 2.85 18.13
CA LEU A 309 34.73 2.85 17.44
C LEU A 309 34.06 4.22 17.51
N GLU A 310 34.05 4.87 18.68
CA GLU A 310 33.49 6.23 18.79
C GLU A 310 34.19 7.23 17.87
N GLU A 311 35.51 7.17 17.77
CA GLU A 311 36.27 8.01 16.85
C GLU A 311 35.92 7.73 15.39
N ALA A 312 35.83 6.44 14.99
CA ALA A 312 35.46 6.05 13.63
C ALA A 312 34.03 6.50 13.28
N TRP A 313 33.09 6.38 14.22
CA TRP A 313 31.72 6.85 14.02
C TRP A 313 31.63 8.38 13.90
N ARG A 314 32.32 9.13 14.79
CA ARG A 314 32.30 10.59 14.77
C ARG A 314 33.05 11.19 13.58
N SER A 315 34.11 10.53 13.12
CA SER A 315 34.84 10.93 11.90
C SER A 315 34.11 10.56 10.61
N GLY A 316 33.09 9.70 10.70
CA GLY A 316 32.35 9.21 9.52
C GLY A 316 33.14 8.23 8.68
N ASP A 317 34.01 7.38 9.28
CA ASP A 317 34.72 6.32 8.56
C ASP A 317 33.72 5.34 7.95
N GLU A 318 33.53 5.41 6.61
CA GLU A 318 32.55 4.60 5.89
C GLU A 318 32.79 3.08 6.01
N ARG A 319 34.00 2.63 6.38
CA ARG A 319 34.27 1.20 6.63
C ARG A 319 33.61 0.68 7.91
N VAL A 320 33.30 1.58 8.85
CA VAL A 320 32.68 1.26 10.13
C VAL A 320 31.20 1.68 10.14
N THR A 321 30.91 2.84 9.57
CA THR A 321 29.58 3.44 9.60
C THR A 321 28.68 2.99 8.46
N GLN A 322 29.19 2.27 7.48
CA GLN A 322 28.43 1.80 6.32
C GLN A 322 28.66 0.29 6.08
N VAL A 323 27.89 -0.31 5.18
CA VAL A 323 28.07 -1.72 4.81
C VAL A 323 29.45 -1.92 4.13
N ASP A 324 30.31 -2.69 4.75
CA ASP A 324 31.61 -3.06 4.17
C ASP A 324 31.48 -4.20 3.16
N TRP A 325 31.01 -3.86 1.95
CA TRP A 325 30.83 -4.84 0.88
C TRP A 325 32.11 -5.62 0.57
N THR A 326 33.26 -4.95 0.58
CA THR A 326 34.55 -5.60 0.28
C THR A 326 34.89 -6.64 1.34
N GLY A 327 34.72 -6.28 2.61
CA GLY A 327 34.94 -7.23 3.72
C GLY A 327 33.97 -8.43 3.67
N LEU A 328 32.72 -8.24 3.22
CA LEU A 328 31.77 -9.36 3.05
C LEU A 328 32.23 -10.33 1.93
N TYR A 329 32.73 -9.80 0.80
CA TYR A 329 33.27 -10.63 -0.27
C TYR A 329 34.52 -11.36 0.18
N ASP A 330 35.46 -10.69 0.84
CA ASP A 330 36.69 -11.28 1.36
C ASP A 330 36.40 -12.38 2.37
N ALA A 331 35.47 -12.16 3.31
CA ALA A 331 35.06 -13.17 4.27
C ALA A 331 34.57 -14.46 3.59
N ASN A 332 33.78 -14.33 2.54
CA ASN A 332 33.25 -15.46 1.78
C ASN A 332 34.32 -16.16 0.95
N LEU A 333 35.25 -15.43 0.33
CA LEU A 333 36.34 -16.00 -0.46
C LEU A 333 37.27 -16.86 0.41
N PHE A 334 37.48 -16.49 1.66
CA PHE A 334 38.31 -17.24 2.62
C PHE A 334 37.48 -18.20 3.49
N SER A 335 36.17 -18.36 3.24
CA SER A 335 35.34 -19.28 3.99
C SER A 335 35.75 -20.74 3.77
N PRO A 336 35.87 -21.55 4.84
CA PRO A 336 36.20 -22.96 4.73
C PRO A 336 35.15 -23.71 3.89
N GLY A 337 35.64 -24.46 2.88
CA GLY A 337 34.81 -25.26 2.00
C GLY A 337 33.95 -24.47 1.00
N GLY A 338 34.11 -23.14 0.91
CA GLY A 338 33.44 -22.28 -0.06
C GLY A 338 31.95 -22.02 0.25
N ALA A 339 31.51 -22.30 1.47
CA ALA A 339 30.15 -21.98 1.91
C ALA A 339 30.00 -20.49 2.25
N ALA A 340 28.88 -19.88 1.91
CA ALA A 340 28.64 -18.48 2.19
C ALA A 340 28.46 -18.23 3.70
N LEU A 341 29.25 -17.32 4.25
CA LEU A 341 29.03 -16.71 5.55
C LEU A 341 28.03 -15.56 5.44
N TYR A 342 28.11 -14.84 4.34
CA TYR A 342 27.23 -13.72 4.00
C TYR A 342 26.62 -13.93 2.63
N LEU A 343 25.35 -13.54 2.46
CA LEU A 343 24.72 -13.51 1.16
C LEU A 343 23.73 -12.32 1.06
N ALA A 344 23.61 -11.77 -0.12
CA ALA A 344 22.53 -10.88 -0.43
C ALA A 344 21.31 -11.70 -0.86
N ASP A 345 20.18 -11.49 -0.22
CA ASP A 345 18.93 -12.18 -0.50
C ASP A 345 17.83 -11.25 -0.99
N ARG A 346 16.73 -11.85 -1.39
CA ARG A 346 15.46 -11.18 -1.65
C ARG A 346 14.34 -11.91 -0.92
N ARG A 347 13.55 -11.15 -0.19
CA ARG A 347 12.25 -11.60 0.35
C ARG A 347 11.21 -11.22 -0.67
N MET A 348 10.63 -12.22 -1.31
CA MET A 348 9.76 -12.08 -2.47
C MET A 348 8.32 -12.45 -2.14
N GLU A 349 7.39 -11.72 -2.72
CA GLU A 349 5.97 -12.06 -2.83
C GLU A 349 5.61 -12.12 -4.31
N ARG A 350 5.19 -13.28 -4.81
CA ARG A 350 4.57 -13.41 -6.12
C ARG A 350 3.06 -13.28 -5.96
N VAL A 351 2.47 -12.31 -6.64
CA VAL A 351 1.07 -11.95 -6.53
C VAL A 351 0.30 -12.50 -7.73
N GLU A 352 -0.78 -13.22 -7.47
CA GLU A 352 -1.75 -13.67 -8.47
C GLU A 352 -3.15 -13.34 -7.96
N GLY A 353 -3.91 -12.53 -8.69
CA GLY A 353 -5.25 -12.11 -8.29
C GLY A 353 -6.23 -12.11 -9.44
N TRP A 354 -7.46 -12.54 -9.17
CA TRP A 354 -8.60 -12.49 -10.08
C TRP A 354 -9.80 -11.88 -9.37
N GLN A 355 -10.48 -10.99 -10.05
CA GLN A 355 -11.65 -10.32 -9.54
C GLN A 355 -12.73 -10.24 -10.60
N ALA A 356 -13.99 -10.31 -10.16
CA ALA A 356 -15.14 -10.01 -10.97
C ALA A 356 -16.10 -9.13 -10.16
N ALA A 357 -16.73 -8.16 -10.80
CA ALA A 357 -17.70 -7.28 -10.20
C ALA A 357 -18.91 -7.11 -11.11
N PHE A 358 -20.07 -7.09 -10.50
CA PHE A 358 -21.33 -6.68 -11.11
C PHE A 358 -21.92 -5.55 -10.31
N SER A 359 -22.39 -4.51 -10.98
CA SER A 359 -23.17 -3.44 -10.35
C SER A 359 -24.33 -3.02 -11.23
N ALA A 360 -25.40 -2.60 -10.57
CA ALA A 360 -26.53 -1.97 -11.19
C ALA A 360 -26.82 -0.65 -10.47
N THR A 361 -26.93 0.42 -11.27
CA THR A 361 -27.26 1.78 -10.80
C THR A 361 -28.62 2.16 -11.37
N ALA A 362 -29.61 2.34 -10.51
CA ALA A 362 -30.92 2.81 -10.92
C ALA A 362 -30.87 4.32 -11.21
N PRO A 363 -31.62 4.81 -12.21
CA PRO A 363 -31.73 6.24 -12.45
C PRO A 363 -32.40 6.93 -11.25
N GLU A 364 -32.04 8.18 -11.00
CA GLU A 364 -32.69 8.99 -9.97
C GLU A 364 -34.16 9.19 -10.36
N ARG A 365 -35.06 8.80 -9.44
CA ARG A 365 -36.52 9.05 -9.54
C ARG A 365 -37.03 9.64 -8.24
N ASP A 366 -37.70 10.74 -8.34
CA ASP A 366 -38.22 11.47 -7.17
C ASP A 366 -37.15 11.75 -6.11
N GLY A 367 -35.94 12.07 -6.56
CA GLY A 367 -34.77 12.31 -5.72
C GLY A 367 -34.11 11.06 -5.13
N PHE A 368 -34.57 9.85 -5.48
CA PHE A 368 -34.00 8.60 -4.98
C PHE A 368 -33.25 7.85 -6.09
N ARG A 369 -32.00 7.46 -5.78
CA ARG A 369 -31.14 6.57 -6.59
C ARG A 369 -30.68 5.40 -5.73
N CYS A 370 -30.53 4.24 -6.31
CA CYS A 370 -29.91 3.11 -5.63
C CYS A 370 -28.86 2.42 -6.50
N ASP A 371 -27.84 1.91 -5.83
CA ASP A 371 -26.76 1.11 -6.38
C ASP A 371 -26.74 -0.24 -5.67
N TYR A 372 -26.58 -1.34 -6.39
CA TYR A 372 -26.46 -2.67 -5.80
C TYR A 372 -25.62 -3.58 -6.69
N GLY A 373 -25.05 -4.61 -6.08
CA GLY A 373 -24.23 -5.53 -6.83
C GLY A 373 -23.48 -6.55 -5.98
N PHE A 374 -22.52 -7.18 -6.61
CA PHE A 374 -21.62 -8.11 -5.94
C PHE A 374 -20.20 -8.02 -6.50
N ARG A 375 -19.24 -8.47 -5.70
CA ARG A 375 -17.84 -8.63 -6.08
C ARG A 375 -17.36 -10.02 -5.67
N LEU A 376 -16.55 -10.63 -6.53
CA LEU A 376 -15.87 -11.88 -6.27
C LEU A 376 -14.38 -11.66 -6.40
N ARG A 377 -13.60 -12.25 -5.50
CA ARG A 377 -12.16 -12.10 -5.46
C ARG A 377 -11.48 -13.40 -5.08
N ARG A 378 -10.36 -13.69 -5.74
CA ARG A 378 -9.45 -14.76 -5.39
C ARG A 378 -8.02 -14.25 -5.54
N ASP A 379 -7.28 -14.27 -4.44
CA ASP A 379 -5.87 -13.91 -4.41
C ASP A 379 -5.03 -15.11 -3.96
N ARG A 380 -3.83 -15.19 -4.51
CA ARG A 380 -2.77 -16.05 -4.07
C ARG A 380 -1.50 -15.21 -4.01
N SER A 381 -0.87 -15.15 -2.85
CA SER A 381 0.47 -14.61 -2.68
C SER A 381 1.41 -15.73 -2.28
N ASN A 382 2.44 -15.96 -3.10
CA ASN A 382 3.51 -16.90 -2.77
C ASN A 382 4.69 -16.12 -2.20
N PHE A 383 4.97 -16.35 -0.93
CA PHE A 383 6.07 -15.75 -0.19
C PHE A 383 7.25 -16.70 -0.17
N TYR A 384 8.42 -16.22 -0.55
CA TYR A 384 9.64 -17.01 -0.55
C TYR A 384 10.87 -16.14 -0.38
N ARG A 385 11.96 -16.77 0.03
CA ARG A 385 13.27 -16.15 0.10
C ARG A 385 14.15 -16.70 -1.01
N GLU A 386 14.91 -15.84 -1.67
CA GLU A 386 15.76 -16.17 -2.81
C GLU A 386 17.18 -15.66 -2.56
N ALA A 387 18.19 -16.49 -2.81
CA ALA A 387 19.57 -16.07 -2.81
C ALA A 387 19.84 -15.23 -4.07
N ALA A 388 20.13 -13.93 -3.89
CA ALA A 388 20.35 -13.03 -5.00
C ALA A 388 21.82 -12.98 -5.45
N ASP A 389 22.74 -12.96 -4.49
CA ASP A 389 24.18 -12.88 -4.71
C ASP A 389 24.90 -13.56 -3.54
N LEU A 390 25.76 -14.52 -3.82
CA LEU A 390 26.52 -15.23 -2.81
C LEU A 390 27.77 -14.49 -2.34
N LEU A 391 27.99 -13.25 -2.80
CA LEU A 391 29.10 -12.39 -2.41
C LEU A 391 30.47 -13.10 -2.51
N GLY A 392 30.69 -13.83 -3.61
CA GLY A 392 31.96 -14.53 -3.87
C GLY A 392 32.04 -15.96 -3.35
N ALA A 393 31.09 -16.44 -2.56
CA ALA A 393 31.02 -17.83 -2.14
C ALA A 393 30.56 -18.76 -3.28
N VAL A 394 30.85 -20.07 -3.14
CA VAL A 394 30.48 -21.09 -4.14
C VAL A 394 29.02 -21.52 -3.98
N PHE A 395 28.54 -21.64 -2.74
CA PHE A 395 27.15 -22.01 -2.40
C PHE A 395 26.79 -21.54 -0.99
N ALA A 396 25.51 -21.54 -0.66
CA ALA A 396 25.01 -21.40 0.70
C ALA A 396 24.29 -22.68 1.14
N TYR A 397 24.19 -22.92 2.46
CA TYR A 397 23.34 -24.00 2.99
C TYR A 397 21.90 -23.52 3.16
N ASN A 398 20.92 -24.41 2.89
CA ASN A 398 19.51 -24.16 3.20
C ASN A 398 19.22 -24.48 4.65
N ARG A 399 19.78 -23.69 5.55
CA ARG A 399 19.65 -23.86 7.01
C ARG A 399 19.08 -22.60 7.65
N ASP A 400 18.43 -22.79 8.77
CA ASP A 400 18.04 -21.70 9.66
C ASP A 400 19.31 -21.06 10.23
N PRO A 401 19.54 -19.74 10.06
CA PRO A 401 20.78 -19.09 10.43
C PRO A 401 21.05 -19.07 11.95
N PHE A 402 20.01 -19.24 12.78
CA PHE A 402 20.13 -19.16 14.24
C PHE A 402 20.30 -20.56 14.87
N THR A 403 19.56 -21.53 14.36
CA THR A 403 19.58 -22.90 14.93
C THR A 403 20.50 -23.85 14.17
N GLY A 404 20.96 -23.47 12.97
CA GLY A 404 21.79 -24.31 12.11
C GLY A 404 21.07 -25.54 11.53
N VAL A 405 19.78 -25.73 11.81
CA VAL A 405 19.02 -26.90 11.34
C VAL A 405 18.49 -26.69 9.91
N GLU A 406 18.16 -27.80 9.25
CA GLU A 406 17.63 -27.78 7.88
C GLU A 406 16.33 -26.99 7.79
N SER A 407 16.27 -26.04 6.85
CA SER A 407 15.07 -25.27 6.56
C SER A 407 14.01 -26.06 5.76
N ASP A 408 14.42 -27.15 5.11
CA ASP A 408 13.53 -28.11 4.43
C ASP A 408 14.06 -29.53 4.59
N VAL A 409 13.51 -30.30 5.52
CA VAL A 409 13.90 -31.69 5.77
C VAL A 409 13.57 -32.65 4.63
N ARG A 410 12.73 -32.23 3.67
CA ARG A 410 12.41 -33.01 2.47
C ARG A 410 13.53 -33.00 1.45
N LYS A 411 14.45 -32.02 1.56
CA LYS A 411 15.64 -31.87 0.70
C LYS A 411 16.86 -31.58 1.57
N PRO A 412 17.31 -32.54 2.38
CA PRO A 412 18.40 -32.33 3.30
C PRO A 412 19.72 -32.08 2.57
N GLY A 413 20.60 -31.29 3.16
CA GLY A 413 21.92 -30.97 2.59
C GLY A 413 21.88 -30.15 1.30
N ARG A 414 20.75 -29.52 0.99
CA ARG A 414 20.61 -28.74 -0.24
C ARG A 414 21.58 -27.55 -0.26
N ARG A 415 22.38 -27.50 -1.31
CA ARG A 415 23.22 -26.33 -1.64
C ARG A 415 22.40 -25.33 -2.45
N VAL A 416 22.50 -24.06 -2.08
CA VAL A 416 21.76 -22.94 -2.64
C VAL A 416 22.72 -22.11 -3.50
N GLY A 417 22.35 -21.92 -4.76
CA GLY A 417 23.04 -21.03 -5.70
C GLY A 417 22.27 -19.73 -5.92
N PRO A 418 22.81 -18.77 -6.70
CA PRO A 418 22.11 -17.56 -7.08
C PRO A 418 20.81 -17.87 -7.82
N GLY A 419 19.69 -17.23 -7.41
CA GLY A 419 18.35 -17.47 -7.95
C GLY A 419 17.59 -18.62 -7.31
N ASP A 420 18.21 -19.41 -6.44
CA ASP A 420 17.53 -20.49 -5.72
C ASP A 420 16.70 -19.95 -4.56
N ARG A 421 15.53 -20.57 -4.35
CA ARG A 421 14.72 -20.35 -3.14
C ARG A 421 15.33 -21.10 -1.97
N TYR A 422 15.33 -20.47 -0.81
CA TYR A 422 15.84 -21.06 0.42
C TYR A 422 15.08 -20.51 1.62
N ASP A 423 15.37 -20.99 2.82
CA ASP A 423 14.78 -20.62 4.10
C ASP A 423 13.29 -20.89 4.14
N TYR A 424 12.43 -20.15 3.46
CA TYR A 424 10.97 -20.38 3.44
C TYR A 424 10.38 -20.27 2.03
N ASP A 425 9.26 -21.00 1.84
CA ASP A 425 8.41 -20.93 0.65
C ASP A 425 6.99 -21.34 1.05
N TYR A 426 6.01 -20.43 0.93
CA TYR A 426 4.63 -20.69 1.27
C TYR A 426 3.66 -19.81 0.51
N ASP A 427 2.41 -20.26 0.36
CA ASP A 427 1.31 -19.47 -0.20
C ASP A 427 0.38 -18.99 0.92
N ILE A 428 -0.19 -17.79 0.74
CA ILE A 428 -1.41 -17.36 1.39
C ILE A 428 -2.50 -17.28 0.31
N LEU A 429 -3.58 -17.98 0.54
CA LEU A 429 -4.75 -18.02 -0.35
C LEU A 429 -5.90 -17.27 0.32
N ARG A 430 -6.53 -16.34 -0.41
CA ARG A 430 -7.74 -15.63 0.00
C ARG A 430 -8.83 -15.82 -1.04
N ARG A 431 -10.05 -16.05 -0.59
CA ARG A 431 -11.27 -15.97 -1.41
C ARG A 431 -12.24 -15.05 -0.70
N GLU A 432 -12.95 -14.27 -1.49
CA GLU A 432 -13.93 -13.34 -0.94
C GLU A 432 -15.10 -13.16 -1.91
N ALA A 433 -16.29 -13.11 -1.36
CA ALA A 433 -17.52 -12.70 -2.04
C ALA A 433 -18.16 -11.57 -1.24
N VAL A 434 -18.50 -10.50 -1.92
CA VAL A 434 -19.08 -9.29 -1.31
C VAL A 434 -20.42 -9.00 -1.98
N LEU A 435 -21.44 -8.77 -1.18
CA LEU A 435 -22.75 -8.21 -1.60
C LEU A 435 -22.85 -6.79 -1.07
N PHE A 436 -23.35 -5.87 -1.87
CA PHE A 436 -23.52 -4.49 -1.46
C PHE A 436 -24.81 -3.87 -2.00
N GLY A 437 -25.31 -2.91 -1.25
CA GLY A 437 -26.41 -2.05 -1.65
C GLY A 437 -26.30 -0.68 -1.01
N ALA A 438 -26.60 0.37 -1.77
CA ALA A 438 -26.58 1.75 -1.32
C ALA A 438 -27.79 2.49 -1.87
N GLY A 439 -28.34 3.42 -1.07
CA GLY A 439 -29.40 4.34 -1.45
C GLY A 439 -28.96 5.78 -1.24
N HIS A 440 -29.34 6.63 -2.19
CA HIS A 440 -29.11 8.07 -2.14
C HIS A 440 -30.44 8.78 -2.36
N TYR A 441 -30.78 9.63 -1.41
CA TYR A 441 -32.00 10.42 -1.47
C TYR A 441 -31.67 11.91 -1.41
N ARG A 442 -32.25 12.68 -2.30
CA ARG A 442 -32.11 14.13 -2.36
C ARG A 442 -33.47 14.81 -2.41
N TYR A 443 -33.69 15.73 -1.49
CA TYR A 443 -34.87 16.54 -1.46
C TYR A 443 -34.53 18.00 -1.13
N GLY A 444 -34.60 18.86 -2.11
CA GLY A 444 -34.20 20.24 -1.99
C GLY A 444 -32.75 20.39 -1.54
N ARG A 445 -32.54 20.93 -0.34
CA ARG A 445 -31.22 21.15 0.27
C ARG A 445 -30.75 20.00 1.17
N PHE A 446 -31.58 18.97 1.30
CA PHE A 446 -31.29 17.79 2.12
C PHE A 446 -30.84 16.63 1.23
N GLY A 447 -29.78 15.96 1.64
CA GLY A 447 -29.30 14.71 1.04
C GLY A 447 -29.10 13.65 2.11
N LEU A 448 -29.49 12.42 1.81
CA LEU A 448 -29.29 11.25 2.65
C LEU A 448 -28.66 10.15 1.82
N SER A 449 -27.58 9.57 2.31
CA SER A 449 -26.96 8.38 1.73
C SER A 449 -26.88 7.30 2.79
N PHE A 450 -27.18 6.07 2.43
CA PHE A 450 -27.08 4.93 3.33
C PHE A 450 -26.71 3.68 2.55
N GLY A 451 -26.10 2.72 3.20
CA GLY A 451 -25.76 1.47 2.55
C GLY A 451 -25.26 0.41 3.48
N ALA A 452 -25.14 -0.77 2.91
CA ALA A 452 -24.63 -1.95 3.58
C ALA A 452 -23.76 -2.77 2.62
N GLU A 453 -22.74 -3.38 3.17
CA GLU A 453 -21.84 -4.32 2.51
C GLU A 453 -21.71 -5.56 3.43
N LEU A 454 -21.86 -6.76 2.87
CA LEU A 454 -21.68 -8.03 3.55
C LEU A 454 -20.68 -8.86 2.77
N SER A 455 -19.64 -9.31 3.45
CA SER A 455 -18.57 -10.10 2.85
C SER A 455 -18.54 -11.51 3.43
N PHE A 456 -18.10 -12.47 2.61
CA PHE A 456 -17.75 -13.83 3.01
C PHE A 456 -16.32 -14.05 2.56
N ALA A 457 -15.40 -14.18 3.49
CA ALA A 457 -13.98 -14.30 3.20
C ALA A 457 -13.36 -15.49 3.90
N ASP A 458 -12.40 -16.13 3.25
CA ASP A 458 -11.57 -17.15 3.86
C ASP A 458 -10.08 -16.95 3.53
N LEU A 459 -9.23 -17.34 4.49
CA LEU A 459 -7.79 -17.39 4.32
C LEU A 459 -7.24 -18.74 4.75
N ARG A 460 -6.20 -19.19 4.05
CA ARG A 460 -5.38 -20.33 4.46
C ARG A 460 -3.94 -20.15 4.00
N ARG A 461 -3.01 -20.74 4.77
CA ARG A 461 -1.61 -20.87 4.41
C ARG A 461 -1.34 -22.25 3.80
N VAL A 462 -0.42 -22.33 2.84
CA VAL A 462 0.09 -23.60 2.29
C VAL A 462 1.61 -23.55 2.32
N GLY A 463 2.24 -24.28 3.23
CA GLY A 463 3.70 -24.39 3.33
C GLY A 463 4.27 -25.36 2.31
N HIS A 464 5.33 -24.96 1.59
CA HIS A 464 6.04 -25.77 0.60
C HIS A 464 7.32 -26.40 1.16
N TYR A 465 7.81 -25.90 2.30
CA TYR A 465 8.96 -26.42 3.03
C TYR A 465 8.50 -27.08 4.35
N GLU A 466 9.13 -28.20 4.67
CA GLU A 466 8.94 -28.87 5.97
C GLU A 466 10.12 -28.52 6.89
N LYS A 467 9.82 -27.71 7.90
CA LYS A 467 10.83 -27.23 8.84
C LYS A 467 11.25 -28.29 9.84
N ALA A 468 12.55 -28.44 10.09
CA ALA A 468 13.06 -29.38 11.09
C ALA A 468 12.51 -29.10 12.50
N THR A 469 12.34 -27.82 12.86
CA THR A 469 11.79 -27.39 14.13
C THR A 469 10.28 -27.61 14.25
N LEU A 470 9.55 -27.69 13.12
CA LEU A 470 8.10 -27.81 13.03
C LEU A 470 7.71 -28.90 12.00
N PRO A 471 8.04 -30.17 12.21
CA PRO A 471 7.87 -31.22 11.22
C PRO A 471 6.40 -31.53 10.91
N GLY A 472 6.17 -32.08 9.71
CA GLY A 472 4.86 -32.49 9.21
C GLY A 472 3.92 -31.31 8.97
N SER A 473 2.64 -31.50 9.26
CA SER A 473 1.59 -30.50 9.03
C SER A 473 1.73 -29.22 9.85
N ARG A 474 2.68 -29.14 10.78
CA ARG A 474 2.96 -27.90 11.52
C ARG A 474 3.60 -26.82 10.66
N SER A 475 4.29 -27.18 9.57
CA SER A 475 4.92 -26.25 8.64
C SER A 475 4.61 -26.55 7.17
N TYR A 476 4.43 -27.82 6.81
CA TYR A 476 4.22 -28.30 5.44
C TYR A 476 2.74 -28.54 5.13
N GLY A 477 2.32 -28.26 3.88
CA GLY A 477 0.94 -28.41 3.43
C GLY A 477 0.01 -27.31 3.95
N SER A 478 -1.29 -27.57 3.93
CA SER A 478 -2.31 -26.58 4.24
C SER A 478 -2.54 -26.43 5.74
N SER A 479 -2.63 -25.19 6.20
CA SER A 479 -3.19 -24.84 7.51
C SER A 479 -4.68 -25.11 7.58
N ALA A 480 -5.27 -24.94 8.76
CA ALA A 480 -6.71 -24.74 8.89
C ALA A 480 -7.17 -23.51 8.09
N VAL A 481 -8.44 -23.51 7.67
CA VAL A 481 -9.07 -22.38 6.98
C VAL A 481 -9.65 -21.43 8.03
N CYS A 482 -9.33 -20.15 7.92
CA CYS A 482 -9.91 -19.08 8.72
C CYS A 482 -11.02 -18.40 7.93
N GLY A 483 -12.27 -18.56 8.34
CA GLY A 483 -13.44 -17.94 7.72
C GLY A 483 -13.89 -16.70 8.48
N PHE A 484 -14.34 -15.68 7.76
CA PHE A 484 -14.83 -14.41 8.29
C PHE A 484 -16.09 -13.96 7.53
N THR A 485 -16.94 -13.19 8.19
CA THR A 485 -18.12 -12.56 7.61
C THR A 485 -18.13 -11.05 7.90
N PRO A 486 -17.15 -10.30 7.37
CA PRO A 486 -17.09 -8.86 7.56
C PRO A 486 -18.34 -8.17 7.00
N TYR A 487 -18.73 -7.07 7.64
CA TYR A 487 -19.83 -6.23 7.16
C TYR A 487 -19.51 -4.76 7.38
N ASN A 488 -20.15 -3.88 6.61
CA ASN A 488 -20.14 -2.45 6.81
C ASN A 488 -21.56 -1.91 6.62
N VAL A 489 -21.95 -0.98 7.48
CA VAL A 489 -23.19 -0.20 7.36
C VAL A 489 -22.90 1.26 7.64
N TYR A 490 -23.55 2.15 6.91
CA TYR A 490 -23.39 3.58 7.10
C TYR A 490 -24.67 4.34 6.77
N VAL A 491 -24.80 5.50 7.40
CA VAL A 491 -25.80 6.52 7.08
C VAL A 491 -25.10 7.88 7.12
N SER A 492 -25.21 8.65 6.05
CA SER A 492 -24.64 9.99 5.94
C SER A 492 -25.76 10.97 5.53
N ALA A 493 -25.96 12.01 6.32
CA ALA A 493 -26.90 13.07 6.05
C ALA A 493 -26.16 14.37 5.79
N ARG A 494 -26.65 15.16 4.85
CA ARG A 494 -26.12 16.49 4.57
C ARG A 494 -27.23 17.50 4.42
N TYR A 495 -26.94 18.75 4.77
CA TYR A 495 -27.82 19.88 4.57
C TYR A 495 -27.05 21.10 4.06
N GLY A 496 -27.46 21.61 2.89
CA GLY A 496 -26.87 22.79 2.28
C GLY A 496 -27.73 24.03 2.63
N PHE A 497 -27.25 24.91 3.51
CA PHE A 497 -27.86 26.20 3.74
C PHE A 497 -27.70 27.12 2.51
N THR A 498 -26.50 27.10 1.93
CA THR A 498 -26.11 27.69 0.65
C THR A 498 -25.08 26.80 -0.01
N ALA A 499 -24.62 27.11 -1.22
CA ALA A 499 -23.55 26.37 -1.89
C ALA A 499 -22.24 26.28 -1.07
N ARG A 500 -21.90 27.33 -0.31
CA ARG A 500 -20.70 27.39 0.55
C ARG A 500 -20.96 27.12 2.03
N HIS A 501 -22.22 27.02 2.47
CA HIS A 501 -22.62 26.82 3.86
C HIS A 501 -23.35 25.50 4.01
N ARG A 502 -22.69 24.50 4.56
CA ARG A 502 -23.21 23.14 4.63
C ARG A 502 -22.82 22.40 5.91
N LEU A 503 -23.70 21.50 6.31
CA LEU A 503 -23.50 20.56 7.40
C LEU A 503 -23.56 19.14 6.83
N ARG A 504 -22.67 18.29 7.26
CA ARG A 504 -22.69 16.85 7.01
C ARG A 504 -22.53 16.11 8.33
N ALA A 505 -23.23 15.02 8.48
CA ALA A 505 -23.07 14.11 9.60
C ALA A 505 -23.12 12.67 9.09
N GLU A 506 -22.33 11.80 9.69
CA GLU A 506 -22.25 10.39 9.33
C GLU A 506 -22.15 9.51 10.56
N VAL A 507 -22.82 8.37 10.50
CA VAL A 507 -22.70 7.27 11.45
C VAL A 507 -22.34 6.01 10.66
N PHE A 508 -21.36 5.26 11.14
CA PHE A 508 -20.95 4.02 10.53
C PHE A 508 -20.63 2.95 11.56
N ALA A 509 -20.76 1.70 11.15
CA ALA A 509 -20.33 0.54 11.90
C ALA A 509 -19.89 -0.56 10.93
N GLY A 510 -18.84 -1.28 11.28
CA GLY A 510 -18.35 -2.38 10.47
C GLY A 510 -17.54 -3.38 11.25
N GLU A 511 -17.41 -4.56 10.66
CA GLU A 511 -16.54 -5.62 11.11
C GLU A 511 -15.50 -5.92 10.02
N TYR A 512 -14.23 -5.97 10.39
CA TYR A 512 -13.10 -6.05 9.47
C TYR A 512 -12.23 -7.25 9.81
N MET A 513 -11.85 -8.00 8.79
CA MET A 513 -10.97 -9.15 8.91
C MET A 513 -9.55 -8.70 9.31
N PRO A 514 -8.85 -9.42 10.21
CA PRO A 514 -7.43 -9.18 10.49
C PRO A 514 -6.55 -9.37 9.25
N CYS A 515 -5.38 -8.76 9.24
CA CYS A 515 -4.37 -9.03 8.24
C CYS A 515 -3.81 -10.47 8.40
N TYR A 516 -3.27 -11.05 7.34
CA TYR A 516 -2.75 -12.42 7.41
C TYR A 516 -1.58 -12.55 8.40
N GLU A 517 -0.78 -11.49 8.58
CA GLU A 517 0.30 -11.44 9.57
C GLU A 517 -0.20 -11.51 11.01
N ASP A 518 -1.44 -11.08 11.26
CA ASP A 518 -2.08 -11.15 12.57
C ASP A 518 -2.85 -12.47 12.78
N ILE A 519 -3.07 -13.25 11.71
CA ILE A 519 -3.77 -14.55 11.73
C ILE A 519 -2.79 -15.70 11.94
N PHE A 520 -1.64 -15.68 11.23
CA PHE A 520 -0.67 -16.77 11.25
C PHE A 520 0.53 -16.43 12.13
N LEU A 521 0.85 -17.30 13.08
CA LEU A 521 2.05 -17.18 13.90
C LEU A 521 3.26 -17.56 13.05
N SER A 522 4.22 -16.64 12.90
CA SER A 522 5.43 -16.89 12.12
C SER A 522 5.14 -17.53 10.76
N PRO A 523 4.38 -16.89 9.86
CA PRO A 523 3.94 -17.50 8.61
C PRO A 523 5.09 -18.00 7.72
N ASP A 524 6.31 -17.50 7.89
CA ASP A 524 7.51 -17.98 7.19
C ASP A 524 7.83 -19.44 7.56
N TYR A 525 7.46 -19.88 8.76
CA TYR A 525 7.87 -21.18 9.32
C TYR A 525 6.72 -22.09 9.72
N SER A 526 5.53 -21.54 10.01
CA SER A 526 4.49 -22.27 10.74
C SER A 526 3.11 -22.17 10.07
N ASN A 527 2.34 -23.26 10.17
CA ASN A 527 0.91 -23.31 9.89
C ASN A 527 0.05 -22.94 11.11
N ALA A 528 0.68 -22.58 12.23
CA ALA A 528 -0.03 -22.26 13.46
C ALA A 528 -0.82 -20.94 13.32
N LEU A 529 -1.99 -20.95 13.93
CA LEU A 529 -2.87 -19.78 14.00
C LEU A 529 -2.69 -19.07 15.33
N ALA A 530 -2.81 -17.75 15.32
CA ALA A 530 -2.84 -16.96 16.55
C ALA A 530 -4.03 -17.35 17.44
N GLY A 531 -3.86 -17.24 18.75
CA GLY A 531 -4.96 -17.45 19.68
C GLY A 531 -5.96 -16.30 19.64
N GLY A 532 -7.26 -16.62 19.74
CA GLY A 532 -8.30 -15.61 19.87
C GLY A 532 -8.57 -14.80 18.59
N ILE A 533 -8.31 -15.38 17.41
CA ILE A 533 -8.61 -14.76 16.13
C ILE A 533 -10.07 -14.33 16.06
N ARG A 534 -10.30 -13.07 15.79
CA ARG A 534 -11.64 -12.50 15.57
C ARG A 534 -11.51 -11.28 14.65
N SER A 535 -12.63 -10.92 14.03
CA SER A 535 -12.74 -9.67 13.30
C SER A 535 -12.73 -8.48 14.27
N GLU A 536 -12.14 -7.38 13.83
CA GLU A 536 -12.14 -6.10 14.50
C GLU A 536 -13.46 -5.36 14.21
N ARG A 537 -14.09 -4.80 15.22
CA ARG A 537 -15.28 -3.97 15.09
C ARG A 537 -14.93 -2.52 15.21
N VAL A 538 -15.37 -1.72 14.24
CA VAL A 538 -15.17 -0.28 14.23
C VAL A 538 -16.50 0.40 14.06
N ALA A 539 -16.82 1.31 14.96
CA ALA A 539 -18.03 2.14 14.86
C ALA A 539 -17.67 3.59 15.15
N GLY A 540 -18.34 4.51 14.49
CA GLY A 540 -18.06 5.91 14.71
C GLY A 540 -19.14 6.84 14.24
N VAL A 541 -19.02 8.08 14.70
CA VAL A 541 -19.79 9.23 14.26
C VAL A 541 -18.82 10.35 13.92
N GLN A 542 -19.12 11.05 12.84
CA GLN A 542 -18.38 12.24 12.44
C GLN A 542 -19.34 13.29 11.89
N ALA A 543 -19.02 14.55 12.12
CA ALA A 543 -19.77 15.68 11.64
C ALA A 543 -18.83 16.77 11.12
N GLU A 544 -19.20 17.39 10.02
CA GLU A 544 -18.44 18.46 9.37
C GLU A 544 -19.36 19.64 9.13
N TYR A 545 -18.92 20.81 9.53
CA TYR A 545 -19.62 22.05 9.33
C TYR A 545 -18.73 23.03 8.57
N ARG A 546 -19.20 23.46 7.40
CA ARG A 546 -18.51 24.43 6.57
C ARG A 546 -19.34 25.68 6.46
N VAL A 547 -18.75 26.84 6.76
CA VAL A 547 -19.40 28.12 6.76
C VAL A 547 -18.54 29.19 6.09
N PRO A 548 -19.10 29.97 5.15
CA PRO A 548 -18.40 31.11 4.59
C PRO A 548 -18.30 32.22 5.65
N LEU A 549 -17.09 32.66 5.95
CA LEU A 549 -16.82 33.83 6.81
C LEU A 549 -16.86 35.13 5.99
N ALA A 550 -16.37 35.06 4.73
CA ALA A 550 -16.39 36.14 3.75
C ALA A 550 -16.42 35.55 2.33
N TRP A 551 -16.50 36.38 1.33
CA TRP A 551 -16.45 35.94 -0.07
C TRP A 551 -15.11 35.26 -0.43
N PHE A 552 -14.05 35.57 0.30
CA PHE A 552 -12.69 35.05 0.16
C PHE A 552 -12.28 34.11 1.27
N ALA A 553 -13.15 33.79 2.26
CA ALA A 553 -12.78 32.98 3.41
C ALA A 553 -13.88 31.99 3.78
N VAL A 554 -13.50 30.75 4.01
CA VAL A 554 -14.39 29.67 4.45
C VAL A 554 -13.79 29.02 5.70
N ALA A 555 -14.59 28.86 6.75
CA ALA A 555 -14.22 28.08 7.92
C ALA A 555 -14.80 26.66 7.81
N GLU A 556 -14.01 25.71 8.27
CA GLU A 556 -14.39 24.29 8.38
C GLU A 556 -14.17 23.85 9.83
N LEU A 557 -15.17 23.20 10.40
CA LEU A 557 -15.14 22.60 11.72
C LEU A 557 -15.60 21.15 11.58
N ALA A 558 -14.80 20.21 12.06
CA ALA A 558 -15.17 18.80 12.09
C ALA A 558 -14.96 18.21 13.48
N GLY A 559 -15.86 17.31 13.88
CA GLY A 559 -15.76 16.52 15.09
C GLY A 559 -15.93 15.05 14.79
N TYR A 560 -15.21 14.20 15.51
CA TYR A 560 -15.31 12.75 15.33
C TYR A 560 -15.16 11.99 16.62
N LEU A 561 -15.79 10.83 16.67
CA LEU A 561 -15.67 9.82 17.71
C LEU A 561 -15.65 8.45 17.04
N VAL A 562 -14.59 7.69 17.22
CA VAL A 562 -14.40 6.36 16.65
C VAL A 562 -14.05 5.38 17.76
N HIS A 563 -14.82 4.31 17.85
CA HIS A 563 -14.59 3.21 18.77
C HIS A 563 -14.17 1.95 18.01
N THR A 564 -13.00 1.46 18.31
CA THR A 564 -12.44 0.19 17.80
C THR A 564 -12.50 -0.84 18.93
N HIS A 565 -13.00 -2.03 18.65
CA HIS A 565 -13.08 -3.12 19.60
C HIS A 565 -12.66 -4.46 18.99
N GLY A 566 -11.91 -5.24 19.75
CA GLY A 566 -11.49 -6.57 19.34
C GLY A 566 -10.38 -6.59 18.30
N ALA A 567 -9.66 -5.49 18.13
CA ALA A 567 -8.48 -5.49 17.27
C ALA A 567 -7.43 -6.46 17.81
N MET A 568 -6.66 -7.02 16.88
CA MET A 568 -5.55 -7.89 17.21
C MET A 568 -4.30 -7.47 16.45
N GLN A 569 -3.16 -7.77 17.03
CA GLN A 569 -1.84 -7.54 16.46
C GLN A 569 -0.92 -8.65 16.90
N VAL A 570 -0.12 -9.17 15.98
CA VAL A 570 0.95 -10.11 16.28
C VAL A 570 2.28 -9.41 15.96
N ASP A 571 3.06 -9.18 17.01
CA ASP A 571 4.40 -8.63 16.87
C ASP A 571 5.42 -9.75 17.03
N ARG A 572 6.38 -9.78 16.11
CA ARG A 572 7.45 -10.75 16.12
C ARG A 572 8.75 -10.08 16.47
N TYR A 573 9.43 -10.59 17.46
CA TYR A 573 10.75 -10.15 17.89
C TYR A 573 11.70 -11.32 18.05
N TYR A 574 12.97 -11.05 17.97
CA TYR A 574 14.02 -12.00 18.30
C TYR A 574 14.42 -11.80 19.75
N ASP A 575 14.39 -12.89 20.52
CA ASP A 575 14.82 -12.91 21.91
C ASP A 575 16.26 -13.45 21.99
N ASP A 576 17.20 -12.57 22.32
CA ASP A 576 18.62 -12.91 22.40
C ASP A 576 18.92 -13.91 23.53
N LEU A 577 18.16 -13.88 24.61
CA LEU A 577 18.34 -14.78 25.74
C LEU A 577 18.04 -16.23 25.38
N TYR A 578 16.96 -16.44 24.63
CA TYR A 578 16.54 -17.77 24.19
C TYR A 578 17.02 -18.10 22.77
N SER A 579 17.70 -17.18 22.09
CA SER A 579 18.14 -17.31 20.69
C SER A 579 17.00 -17.78 19.77
N ALA A 580 15.81 -17.23 19.96
CA ALA A 580 14.60 -17.65 19.29
C ALA A 580 13.71 -16.47 18.86
N TYR A 581 12.95 -16.67 17.79
CA TYR A 581 11.87 -15.75 17.44
C TYR A 581 10.65 -16.04 18.33
N CYS A 582 10.12 -14.97 18.90
CA CYS A 582 8.91 -14.98 19.71
C CYS A 582 7.79 -14.21 19.01
N ASP A 583 6.61 -14.78 18.96
CA ASP A 583 5.40 -14.10 18.49
C ASP A 583 4.57 -13.66 19.71
N MET A 584 4.44 -12.34 19.89
CA MET A 584 3.59 -11.76 20.92
C MET A 584 2.21 -11.46 20.35
N VAL A 585 1.20 -12.19 20.82
CA VAL A 585 -0.18 -12.03 20.38
C VAL A 585 -0.91 -11.08 21.31
N MET A 586 -1.27 -9.93 20.82
CA MET A 586 -2.15 -8.97 21.49
C MET A 586 -3.53 -9.06 20.86
N SER A 587 -4.54 -9.46 21.62
CA SER A 587 -5.92 -9.61 21.15
C SER A 587 -6.90 -8.88 22.04
N GLY A 588 -8.09 -8.55 21.49
CA GLY A 588 -9.12 -7.84 22.24
C GLY A 588 -8.81 -6.39 22.51
N ILE A 589 -7.91 -5.78 21.72
CA ILE A 589 -7.53 -4.38 21.84
C ILE A 589 -8.77 -3.51 21.62
N THR A 590 -9.03 -2.60 22.58
CA THR A 590 -10.11 -1.63 22.50
C THR A 590 -9.51 -0.23 22.51
N ARG A 591 -10.00 0.64 21.60
CA ARG A 591 -9.53 2.01 21.46
C ARG A 591 -10.72 2.94 21.23
N LEU A 592 -10.67 4.12 21.84
CA LEU A 592 -11.58 5.22 21.62
C LEU A 592 -10.77 6.42 21.15
N ASP A 593 -11.04 6.85 19.92
CA ASP A 593 -10.40 8.02 19.32
C ASP A 593 -11.46 9.11 19.13
N TRP A 594 -11.18 10.32 19.57
CA TRP A 594 -12.05 11.46 19.35
C TRP A 594 -11.23 12.73 19.14
N GLY A 595 -11.83 13.67 18.44
CA GLY A 595 -11.17 14.94 18.22
C GLY A 595 -12.05 15.95 17.53
N VAL A 596 -11.52 17.18 17.49
CA VAL A 596 -12.10 18.31 16.77
C VAL A 596 -11.01 18.88 15.87
N GLU A 597 -11.35 19.08 14.61
CA GLU A 597 -10.53 19.72 13.59
C GLU A 597 -11.15 21.07 13.26
N ALA A 598 -10.35 22.11 13.18
CA ALA A 598 -10.80 23.43 12.75
C ALA A 598 -9.80 24.02 11.76
N GLY A 599 -10.31 24.62 10.71
CA GLY A 599 -9.51 25.25 9.67
C GLY A 599 -10.20 26.46 9.06
N VAL A 600 -9.40 27.38 8.51
CA VAL A 600 -9.88 28.50 7.73
C VAL A 600 -9.11 28.51 6.42
N ARG A 601 -9.83 28.48 5.31
CA ARG A 601 -9.28 28.66 3.97
C ARG A 601 -9.52 30.09 3.52
N ILE A 602 -8.47 30.77 3.10
CA ILE A 602 -8.50 32.11 2.55
C ILE A 602 -8.09 32.01 1.08
N GLU A 603 -8.96 32.44 0.19
CA GLU A 603 -8.72 32.52 -1.26
C GLU A 603 -8.40 33.98 -1.59
N LEU A 604 -7.14 34.29 -1.90
CA LEU A 604 -6.64 35.64 -2.21
C LEU A 604 -6.63 35.87 -3.71
#